data_5e1dae9d617939deec6ea038da82ee5f
#
_entry.id   5e1dae9d617939deec6ea038da82ee5f
#
_cell.length_a   1.000
_cell.length_b   1.000
_cell.length_c   1.000
_cell.angle_alpha   90.00
_cell.angle_beta   90.00
_cell.angle_gamma   90.00
#
_symmetry.space_group_name_H-M   'P 1'
#
loop_
_entity.id
_entity.type
_entity.pdbx_description
1 polymer ?
#
loop_
_entity_poly.entity_id
_entity_poly.type
_entity_poly.pdbx_seq_one_letter_code
_entity_poly.pdbx_strand_id
1 'polypeptide(L)'
;MRPEPEPEAEPGAAAIGGRRAAPAGRPDGGLPGRPGWAPLVPLLCGTFVGTLNNNVLNAPLRLVVASLRVSVSSGALVVVSYPLALAVAMPLAGWYADRVGRKRLFVASVLALCVTSAGASLAPDIAALVAFRVLQGLSSAAILPCVMGLITEIYEPGRRGRALGLWAAANGLGQTVGPPLGGLVASSVGWRFVFVPAIAVGLVAAAGAGADRRVPGGPGHRSRLEVRGAALLTAGTGLVIASAMLVPIVHVASVVAILAAVGVACLALLAFGRREVREPFVDPQLWREPSFLRSSLAAFAQMFCLGTTLLAVPLYLTRSGSLAPASAGLVVFSLPVTMTLLAPVAGVAAERVGPRRVLRSGLGVLALAELALAALAGSTLELPLLVVSLVVAGLGIALVQTPAAAGATRSAVGRVGTGLGLFNSARFAGSALGGAWVAVVLAHAPRYRLGFVVAAAAAAAGLVATFAGPDSPRTSGSRAAVSTGG
;
A
#
# COMPACT_ATOMS: atom_id res chain seq x y z
N MET A 1 -14.42 83.48 2.55
CA MET A 1 -13.08 83.64 1.97
C MET A 1 -12.09 83.66 3.12
N ARG A 2 -11.40 82.51 3.34
CA ARG A 2 -10.16 82.44 4.13
C ARG A 2 -9.22 81.56 3.31
N PRO A 3 -7.96 81.94 3.16
CA PRO A 3 -7.01 81.20 2.33
C PRO A 3 -6.43 80.01 3.09
N GLU A 4 -6.13 78.92 2.31
CA GLU A 4 -5.41 77.73 2.74
C GLU A 4 -3.95 78.05 3.07
N PRO A 5 -3.31 77.40 4.06
CA PRO A 5 -1.88 77.49 4.28
C PRO A 5 -1.07 76.53 3.41
N GLU A 6 0.04 77.07 2.87
CA GLU A 6 1.08 76.35 2.13
C GLU A 6 1.79 75.31 2.98
N PRO A 7 2.36 74.24 2.38
CA PRO A 7 3.10 73.21 3.09
C PRO A 7 4.54 73.68 3.38
N GLU A 8 4.95 73.45 4.64
CA GLU A 8 6.32 73.71 5.14
C GLU A 8 7.32 72.72 4.53
N ALA A 9 8.49 73.22 4.17
CA ALA A 9 9.63 72.51 3.64
C ALA A 9 10.37 71.70 4.72
N GLU A 10 10.68 70.46 4.46
CA GLU A 10 11.55 69.63 5.29
C GLU A 10 13.04 70.07 5.21
N PRO A 11 13.77 70.04 6.32
CA PRO A 11 15.22 70.22 6.30
C PRO A 11 15.98 68.90 6.21
N GLY A 12 16.84 68.85 5.24
CA GLY A 12 18.14 68.23 5.12
C GLY A 12 18.38 66.82 5.78
N ALA A 13 18.37 65.82 4.99
CA ALA A 13 18.93 64.50 5.35
C ALA A 13 20.47 64.54 5.18
N ALA A 14 21.19 64.44 6.30
CA ALA A 14 22.64 64.22 6.33
C ALA A 14 22.96 62.74 5.98
N ALA A 15 23.81 62.57 4.98
CA ALA A 15 24.34 61.29 4.54
C ALA A 15 25.24 60.68 5.63
N ILE A 16 24.80 59.55 6.22
CA ILE A 16 25.67 58.67 7.00
C ILE A 16 25.90 57.42 6.12
N GLY A 17 27.08 57.39 5.51
CA GLY A 17 27.59 56.23 4.77
C GLY A 17 27.93 55.09 5.71
N GLY A 18 26.95 54.22 5.98
CA GLY A 18 27.18 52.91 6.59
C GLY A 18 27.38 51.86 5.52
N ARG A 19 28.65 51.50 5.25
CA ARG A 19 28.99 50.29 4.48
C ARG A 19 28.34 49.11 5.17
N ARG A 20 27.21 48.62 4.65
CA ARG A 20 26.72 47.27 4.96
C ARG A 20 27.76 46.30 4.44
N ALA A 21 28.49 45.66 5.36
CA ALA A 21 29.30 44.49 5.06
C ALA A 21 28.42 43.45 4.36
N ALA A 22 28.78 43.06 3.17
CA ALA A 22 28.19 41.91 2.48
C ALA A 22 28.28 40.71 3.42
N PRO A 23 27.21 39.88 3.57
CA PRO A 23 27.33 38.66 4.35
C PRO A 23 28.39 37.78 3.69
N ALA A 24 29.39 37.38 4.51
CA ALA A 24 30.46 36.48 4.11
C ALA A 24 29.91 35.35 3.28
N GLY A 25 30.51 35.11 2.11
CA GLY A 25 30.11 34.10 1.16
C GLY A 25 29.88 32.76 1.87
N ARG A 26 28.71 32.20 1.70
CA ARG A 26 28.48 30.81 1.99
C ARG A 26 29.55 30.03 1.17
N PRO A 27 30.28 29.11 1.80
CA PRO A 27 31.20 28.27 1.06
C PRO A 27 30.37 27.58 -0.04
N ASP A 28 30.92 27.54 -1.24
CA ASP A 28 30.34 26.90 -2.43
C ASP A 28 29.88 25.47 -2.13
N GLY A 29 28.70 25.38 -1.56
CA GLY A 29 27.94 24.13 -1.51
C GLY A 29 27.45 23.89 -2.92
N GLY A 30 28.20 23.12 -3.71
CA GLY A 30 27.77 22.66 -5.01
C GLY A 30 26.31 22.22 -4.90
N LEU A 31 25.47 22.67 -5.82
CA LEU A 31 24.05 22.27 -5.91
C LEU A 31 23.98 20.76 -5.62
N PRO A 32 23.22 20.29 -4.63
CA PRO A 32 23.17 18.87 -4.31
C PRO A 32 22.80 18.15 -5.58
N GLY A 33 23.78 17.40 -6.14
CA GLY A 33 23.60 16.65 -7.38
C GLY A 33 22.30 15.86 -7.27
N ARG A 34 21.49 15.86 -8.32
CA ARG A 34 20.19 15.17 -8.35
C ARG A 34 20.35 13.81 -7.68
N PRO A 35 19.52 13.46 -6.66
CA PRO A 35 19.70 12.22 -5.93
C PRO A 35 19.65 11.05 -6.92
N GLY A 36 20.70 10.22 -6.93
CA GLY A 36 20.74 8.99 -7.70
C GLY A 36 19.65 8.02 -7.23
N TRP A 37 19.64 6.82 -7.78
CA TRP A 37 18.71 5.76 -7.37
C TRP A 37 19.17 4.98 -6.12
N ALA A 38 20.41 5.18 -5.67
CA ALA A 38 21.00 4.48 -4.52
C ALA A 38 20.17 4.59 -3.23
N PRO A 39 19.62 5.77 -2.83
CA PRO A 39 18.78 5.87 -1.63
C PRO A 39 17.48 5.07 -1.70
N LEU A 40 17.01 4.73 -2.91
CA LEU A 40 15.80 3.95 -3.10
C LEU A 40 16.01 2.47 -2.79
N VAL A 41 17.20 1.92 -3.04
CA VAL A 41 17.49 0.48 -2.91
C VAL A 41 17.13 -0.08 -1.54
N PRO A 42 17.57 0.47 -0.40
CA PRO A 42 17.20 -0.05 0.90
C PRO A 42 15.69 0.07 1.18
N LEU A 43 15.02 1.08 0.64
CA LEU A 43 13.58 1.24 0.77
C LEU A 43 12.81 0.17 -0.03
N LEU A 44 13.31 -0.19 -1.22
CA LEU A 44 12.75 -1.28 -2.03
C LEU A 44 12.99 -2.64 -1.36
N CYS A 45 14.17 -2.87 -0.78
CA CYS A 45 14.47 -4.08 0.00
C CYS A 45 13.51 -4.22 1.20
N GLY A 46 13.25 -3.14 1.94
CA GLY A 46 12.29 -3.15 3.05
C GLY A 46 10.86 -3.45 2.58
N THR A 47 10.44 -2.85 1.45
CA THR A 47 9.13 -3.15 0.83
C THR A 47 9.02 -4.63 0.43
N PHE A 48 10.05 -5.15 -0.23
CA PHE A 48 10.12 -6.56 -0.62
C PHE A 48 10.00 -7.49 0.60
N VAL A 49 10.75 -7.23 1.67
CA VAL A 49 10.72 -8.06 2.89
C VAL A 49 9.35 -8.04 3.56
N GLY A 50 8.70 -6.87 3.68
CA GLY A 50 7.36 -6.77 4.26
C GLY A 50 6.33 -7.58 3.48
N THR A 51 6.37 -7.52 2.14
CA THR A 51 5.43 -8.26 1.29
C THR A 51 5.79 -9.74 1.15
N LEU A 52 7.07 -10.10 1.17
CA LEU A 52 7.54 -11.48 1.22
C LEU A 52 7.01 -12.18 2.48
N ASN A 53 7.21 -11.57 3.66
CA ASN A 53 6.74 -12.12 4.93
C ASN A 53 5.23 -12.31 4.98
N ASN A 54 4.45 -11.47 4.29
CA ASN A 54 3.00 -11.63 4.20
C ASN A 54 2.63 -12.97 3.55
N ASN A 55 3.37 -13.42 2.55
CA ASN A 55 2.98 -14.52 1.67
C ASN A 55 3.83 -15.79 1.81
N VAL A 56 4.96 -15.73 2.51
CA VAL A 56 5.96 -16.83 2.55
C VAL A 56 5.44 -18.13 3.15
N LEU A 57 4.45 -18.08 4.06
CA LEU A 57 3.84 -19.26 4.68
C LEU A 57 2.63 -19.82 3.91
N ASN A 58 2.18 -19.19 2.83
CA ASN A 58 1.00 -19.65 2.09
C ASN A 58 1.22 -21.03 1.47
N ALA A 59 2.36 -21.28 0.84
CA ALA A 59 2.67 -22.56 0.23
C ALA A 59 3.03 -23.65 1.26
N PRO A 60 3.90 -23.42 2.27
CA PRO A 60 4.30 -24.45 3.21
C PRO A 60 3.30 -24.69 4.36
N LEU A 61 2.11 -24.10 4.35
CA LEU A 61 1.14 -24.21 5.44
C LEU A 61 0.87 -25.65 5.86
N ARG A 62 0.75 -26.59 4.90
CA ARG A 62 0.53 -28.01 5.19
C ARG A 62 1.69 -28.63 5.97
N LEU A 63 2.93 -28.25 5.67
CA LEU A 63 4.12 -28.72 6.39
C LEU A 63 4.14 -28.17 7.82
N VAL A 64 3.75 -26.89 8.01
CA VAL A 64 3.61 -26.28 9.34
C VAL A 64 2.57 -27.02 10.19
N VAL A 65 1.36 -27.24 9.63
CA VAL A 65 0.25 -27.92 10.28
C VAL A 65 0.65 -29.36 10.68
N ALA A 66 1.28 -30.09 9.78
CA ALA A 66 1.74 -31.46 10.04
C ALA A 66 2.82 -31.50 11.13
N SER A 67 3.81 -30.59 11.09
CA SER A 67 4.91 -30.54 12.06
C SER A 67 4.45 -30.18 13.47
N LEU A 68 3.46 -29.29 13.59
CA LEU A 68 2.90 -28.84 14.87
C LEU A 68 1.71 -29.71 15.32
N ARG A 69 1.31 -30.72 14.54
CA ARG A 69 0.21 -31.67 14.81
C ARG A 69 -1.13 -30.97 15.15
N VAL A 70 -1.47 -29.94 14.39
CA VAL A 70 -2.69 -29.15 14.57
C VAL A 70 -3.65 -29.30 13.39
N SER A 71 -4.90 -28.84 13.55
CA SER A 71 -5.89 -28.85 12.48
C SER A 71 -5.56 -27.83 11.38
N VAL A 72 -6.05 -28.04 10.17
CA VAL A 72 -5.88 -27.10 9.05
C VAL A 72 -6.54 -25.74 9.36
N SER A 73 -7.67 -25.74 10.09
CA SER A 73 -8.34 -24.52 10.53
C SER A 73 -7.47 -23.69 11.48
N SER A 74 -6.78 -24.33 12.44
CA SER A 74 -5.79 -23.65 13.28
C SER A 74 -4.61 -23.10 12.47
N GLY A 75 -4.16 -23.86 11.45
CA GLY A 75 -3.12 -23.41 10.54
C GLY A 75 -3.51 -22.18 9.72
N ALA A 76 -4.78 -22.06 9.34
CA ALA A 76 -5.27 -20.88 8.60
C ALA A 76 -5.06 -19.58 9.39
N LEU A 77 -5.13 -19.63 10.73
CA LEU A 77 -4.86 -18.47 11.59
C LEU A 77 -3.43 -17.93 11.40
N VAL A 78 -2.46 -18.77 11.11
CA VAL A 78 -1.07 -18.37 10.85
C VAL A 78 -0.97 -17.47 9.60
N VAL A 79 -1.74 -17.79 8.58
CA VAL A 79 -1.75 -17.01 7.33
C VAL A 79 -2.53 -15.71 7.49
N VAL A 80 -3.70 -15.75 8.16
CA VAL A 80 -4.61 -14.60 8.30
C VAL A 80 -4.11 -13.56 9.31
N SER A 81 -3.42 -13.98 10.37
CA SER A 81 -3.02 -13.09 11.46
C SER A 81 -2.06 -11.96 11.05
N TYR A 82 -1.12 -12.23 10.14
CA TYR A 82 -0.20 -11.22 9.66
C TYR A 82 -0.90 -10.09 8.86
N PRO A 83 -1.61 -10.36 7.75
CA PRO A 83 -2.26 -9.29 6.99
C PRO A 83 -3.36 -8.58 7.76
N LEU A 84 -4.02 -9.24 8.71
CA LEU A 84 -4.99 -8.61 9.60
C LEU A 84 -4.30 -7.59 10.51
N ALA A 85 -3.27 -8.01 11.24
CA ALA A 85 -2.52 -7.11 12.12
C ALA A 85 -1.87 -5.93 11.37
N LEU A 86 -1.32 -6.21 10.19
CA LEU A 86 -0.77 -5.22 9.27
C LEU A 86 -1.81 -4.14 8.91
N ALA A 87 -2.99 -4.56 8.41
CA ALA A 87 -4.01 -3.63 7.95
C ALA A 87 -4.61 -2.79 9.08
N VAL A 88 -4.81 -3.40 10.25
CA VAL A 88 -5.31 -2.74 11.46
C VAL A 88 -4.35 -1.66 11.95
N ALA A 89 -3.04 -1.94 11.93
CA ALA A 89 -2.02 -1.02 12.45
C ALA A 89 -1.61 0.08 11.47
N MET A 90 -1.87 -0.06 10.15
CA MET A 90 -1.39 0.87 9.12
C MET A 90 -1.77 2.35 9.35
N PRO A 91 -3.00 2.72 9.73
CA PRO A 91 -3.35 4.11 9.96
C PRO A 91 -2.58 4.72 11.13
N LEU A 92 -2.43 3.95 12.23
CA LEU A 92 -1.64 4.35 13.40
C LEU A 92 -0.16 4.46 13.07
N ALA A 93 0.37 3.50 12.31
CA ALA A 93 1.77 3.51 11.86
C ALA A 93 2.08 4.73 10.98
N GLY A 94 1.12 5.13 10.10
CA GLY A 94 1.22 6.35 9.31
C GLY A 94 1.29 7.62 10.17
N TRP A 95 0.43 7.74 11.18
CA TRP A 95 0.49 8.85 12.15
C TRP A 95 1.81 8.85 12.92
N TYR A 96 2.26 7.67 13.36
CA TYR A 96 3.51 7.54 14.10
C TYR A 96 4.73 7.91 13.24
N ALA A 97 4.66 7.64 11.92
CA ALA A 97 5.66 8.07 10.94
C ALA A 97 5.78 9.58 10.85
N ASP A 98 4.64 10.30 10.87
CA ASP A 98 4.63 11.75 10.86
C ASP A 98 5.18 12.35 12.17
N ARG A 99 5.06 11.63 13.31
CA ARG A 99 5.51 12.09 14.63
C ARG A 99 7.00 11.81 14.91
N VAL A 100 7.48 10.64 14.62
CA VAL A 100 8.85 10.18 14.95
C VAL A 100 9.84 10.46 13.83
N GLY A 101 9.32 10.61 12.60
CA GLY A 101 10.09 10.71 11.38
C GLY A 101 10.14 9.39 10.61
N ARG A 102 9.89 9.47 9.31
CA ARG A 102 9.69 8.31 8.43
C ARG A 102 10.91 7.37 8.37
N LYS A 103 12.12 7.94 8.28
CA LYS A 103 13.36 7.15 8.24
C LYS A 103 13.55 6.31 9.51
N ARG A 104 13.40 6.95 10.69
CA ARG A 104 13.57 6.29 11.98
C ARG A 104 12.57 5.16 12.15
N LEU A 105 11.29 5.45 11.83
CA LEU A 105 10.24 4.45 11.95
C LEU A 105 10.42 3.31 10.94
N PHE A 106 10.84 3.60 9.70
CA PHE A 106 11.15 2.57 8.71
C PHE A 106 12.22 1.60 9.21
N VAL A 107 13.37 2.13 9.69
CA VAL A 107 14.46 1.30 10.20
C VAL A 107 14.02 0.48 11.41
N ALA A 108 13.33 1.10 12.37
CA ALA A 108 12.81 0.41 13.55
C ALA A 108 11.81 -0.70 13.18
N SER A 109 10.92 -0.44 12.22
CA SER A 109 9.92 -1.41 11.75
C SER A 109 10.56 -2.60 11.04
N VAL A 110 11.57 -2.37 10.19
CA VAL A 110 12.28 -3.45 9.52
C VAL A 110 13.08 -4.29 10.51
N LEU A 111 13.75 -3.68 11.49
CA LEU A 111 14.46 -4.41 12.55
C LEU A 111 13.50 -5.20 13.44
N ALA A 112 12.37 -4.60 13.84
CA ALA A 112 11.33 -5.30 14.59
C ALA A 112 10.77 -6.49 13.81
N LEU A 113 10.59 -6.34 12.48
CA LEU A 113 10.19 -7.45 11.62
C LEU A 113 11.24 -8.56 11.57
N CYS A 114 12.53 -8.23 11.54
CA CYS A 114 13.62 -9.23 11.60
C CYS A 114 13.59 -9.99 12.93
N VAL A 115 13.46 -9.28 14.07
CA VAL A 115 13.39 -9.89 15.42
C VAL A 115 12.16 -10.79 15.55
N THR A 116 10.99 -10.32 15.14
CA THR A 116 9.75 -11.11 15.21
C THR A 116 9.77 -12.29 14.25
N SER A 117 10.50 -12.17 13.12
CA SER A 117 10.71 -13.28 12.18
C SER A 117 11.64 -14.35 12.76
N ALA A 118 12.69 -13.94 13.46
CA ALA A 118 13.54 -14.86 14.20
C ALA A 118 12.75 -15.58 15.32
N GLY A 119 11.90 -14.85 16.05
CA GLY A 119 10.99 -15.45 17.04
C GLY A 119 10.01 -16.45 16.41
N ALA A 120 9.44 -16.14 15.26
CA ALA A 120 8.55 -17.05 14.53
C ALA A 120 9.24 -18.35 14.08
N SER A 121 10.53 -18.28 13.72
CA SER A 121 11.32 -19.48 13.39
C SER A 121 11.56 -20.41 14.60
N LEU A 122 11.53 -19.85 15.80
CA LEU A 122 11.73 -20.56 17.07
C LEU A 122 10.40 -20.98 17.74
N ALA A 123 9.25 -20.69 17.12
CA ALA A 123 7.94 -20.97 17.74
C ALA A 123 7.78 -22.46 18.09
N PRO A 124 7.49 -22.80 19.38
CA PRO A 124 7.33 -24.17 19.81
C PRO A 124 5.99 -24.76 19.41
N ASP A 125 4.96 -23.93 19.30
CA ASP A 125 3.57 -24.33 19.03
C ASP A 125 2.86 -23.33 18.11
N ILE A 126 1.62 -23.65 17.75
CA ILE A 126 0.81 -22.84 16.84
C ILE A 126 0.43 -21.47 17.46
N ALA A 127 0.19 -21.41 18.77
CA ALA A 127 -0.22 -20.19 19.44
C ALA A 127 0.92 -19.17 19.43
N ALA A 128 2.14 -19.62 19.76
CA ALA A 128 3.36 -18.81 19.66
C ALA A 128 3.60 -18.34 18.22
N LEU A 129 3.43 -19.23 17.24
CA LEU A 129 3.59 -18.86 15.83
C LEU A 129 2.58 -17.79 15.40
N VAL A 130 1.30 -17.93 15.76
CA VAL A 130 0.26 -16.93 15.50
C VAL A 130 0.59 -15.61 16.19
N ALA A 131 1.04 -15.63 17.44
CA ALA A 131 1.45 -14.43 18.17
C ALA A 131 2.60 -13.70 17.45
N PHE A 132 3.64 -14.43 17.00
CA PHE A 132 4.72 -13.84 16.22
C PHE A 132 4.24 -13.33 14.86
N ARG A 133 3.27 -13.98 14.18
CA ARG A 133 2.65 -13.48 12.94
C ARG A 133 1.92 -12.16 13.15
N VAL A 134 1.21 -12.00 14.28
CA VAL A 134 0.61 -10.72 14.67
C VAL A 134 1.69 -9.66 14.86
N LEU A 135 2.74 -9.97 15.64
CA LEU A 135 3.86 -9.04 15.88
C LEU A 135 4.59 -8.66 14.58
N GLN A 136 4.80 -9.60 13.67
CA GLN A 136 5.34 -9.34 12.32
C GLN A 136 4.44 -8.38 11.53
N GLY A 137 3.12 -8.59 11.54
CA GLY A 137 2.14 -7.72 10.88
C GLY A 137 2.18 -6.30 11.44
N LEU A 138 2.17 -6.14 12.77
CA LEU A 138 2.31 -4.86 13.45
C LEU A 138 3.62 -4.16 13.09
N SER A 139 4.73 -4.89 13.12
CA SER A 139 6.05 -4.36 12.74
C SER A 139 6.10 -3.89 11.30
N SER A 140 5.45 -4.60 10.39
CA SER A 140 5.45 -4.25 8.95
C SER A 140 4.53 -3.09 8.59
N ALA A 141 3.59 -2.73 9.46
CA ALA A 141 2.53 -1.76 9.15
C ALA A 141 3.06 -0.37 8.75
N ALA A 142 4.22 0.03 9.26
CA ALA A 142 4.82 1.32 8.95
C ALA A 142 5.69 1.28 7.67
N ILE A 143 6.11 0.11 7.19
CA ILE A 143 7.08 0.01 6.08
C ILE A 143 6.53 0.70 4.82
N LEU A 144 5.33 0.32 4.36
CA LEU A 144 4.75 0.85 3.12
C LEU A 144 4.48 2.36 3.18
N PRO A 145 3.78 2.91 4.19
CA PRO A 145 3.56 4.35 4.26
C PRO A 145 4.86 5.15 4.44
N CYS A 146 5.85 4.64 5.18
CA CYS A 146 7.15 5.29 5.31
C CYS A 146 7.89 5.35 3.97
N VAL A 147 7.95 4.23 3.24
CA VAL A 147 8.63 4.19 1.93
C VAL A 147 7.97 5.12 0.93
N MET A 148 6.63 5.10 0.81
CA MET A 148 5.91 6.01 -0.07
C MET A 148 6.15 7.48 0.30
N GLY A 149 6.13 7.80 1.60
CA GLY A 149 6.44 9.14 2.09
C GLY A 149 7.88 9.57 1.80
N LEU A 150 8.87 8.71 2.07
CA LEU A 150 10.29 8.98 1.78
C LEU A 150 10.54 9.17 0.29
N ILE A 151 9.89 8.40 -0.58
CA ILE A 151 9.98 8.61 -2.04
C ILE A 151 9.54 10.03 -2.41
N THR A 152 8.50 10.56 -1.78
CA THR A 152 8.04 11.93 -2.07
C THR A 152 8.96 13.02 -1.52
N GLU A 153 9.73 12.71 -0.48
CA GLU A 153 10.74 13.62 0.08
C GLU A 153 12.05 13.61 -0.73
N ILE A 154 12.45 12.43 -1.24
CA ILE A 154 13.73 12.23 -1.95
C ILE A 154 13.61 12.69 -3.42
N TYR A 155 12.49 12.40 -4.07
CA TYR A 155 12.36 12.59 -5.51
C TYR A 155 11.40 13.73 -5.89
N GLU A 156 11.83 14.57 -6.83
CA GLU A 156 11.03 15.62 -7.44
C GLU A 156 9.81 15.06 -8.21
N PRO A 157 8.75 15.87 -8.44
CA PRO A 157 7.53 15.43 -9.12
C PRO A 157 7.74 14.66 -10.43
N GLY A 158 8.72 15.07 -11.25
CA GLY A 158 9.03 14.42 -12.54
C GLY A 158 9.74 13.06 -12.44
N ARG A 159 10.19 12.64 -11.24
CA ARG A 159 10.85 11.35 -11.00
C ARG A 159 10.08 10.45 -10.03
N ARG A 160 9.08 11.00 -9.35
CA ARG A 160 8.27 10.26 -8.37
C ARG A 160 7.53 9.08 -8.97
N GLY A 161 6.99 9.25 -10.17
CA GLY A 161 6.27 8.18 -10.87
C GLY A 161 7.15 6.96 -11.09
N ARG A 162 8.39 7.16 -11.54
CA ARG A 162 9.35 6.07 -11.72
C ARG A 162 9.74 5.43 -10.39
N ALA A 163 10.00 6.22 -9.35
CA ALA A 163 10.35 5.70 -8.03
C ALA A 163 9.19 4.89 -7.43
N LEU A 164 7.94 5.35 -7.56
CA LEU A 164 6.75 4.61 -7.16
C LEU A 164 6.49 3.38 -8.03
N GLY A 165 6.87 3.41 -9.32
CA GLY A 165 6.85 2.24 -10.19
C GLY A 165 7.82 1.16 -9.72
N LEU A 166 9.05 1.54 -9.34
CA LEU A 166 10.03 0.61 -8.75
C LEU A 166 9.57 0.08 -7.39
N TRP A 167 8.94 0.93 -6.57
CA TRP A 167 8.30 0.49 -5.32
C TRP A 167 7.19 -0.53 -5.59
N ALA A 168 6.34 -0.29 -6.60
CA ALA A 168 5.27 -1.22 -6.97
C ALA A 168 5.85 -2.55 -7.49
N ALA A 169 6.96 -2.51 -8.24
CA ALA A 169 7.69 -3.71 -8.67
C ALA A 169 8.26 -4.49 -7.48
N ALA A 170 8.90 -3.83 -6.51
CA ALA A 170 9.41 -4.48 -5.30
C ALA A 170 8.29 -5.11 -4.46
N ASN A 171 7.14 -4.43 -4.37
CA ASN A 171 5.94 -4.95 -3.72
C ASN A 171 5.42 -6.21 -4.45
N GLY A 172 5.31 -6.16 -5.78
CA GLY A 172 4.90 -7.28 -6.61
C GLY A 172 5.89 -8.46 -6.52
N LEU A 173 7.20 -8.18 -6.54
CA LEU A 173 8.23 -9.18 -6.41
C LEU A 173 8.15 -9.94 -5.09
N GLY A 174 7.90 -9.25 -3.97
CA GLY A 174 7.70 -9.88 -2.67
C GLY A 174 6.48 -10.81 -2.65
N GLN A 175 5.37 -10.38 -3.27
CA GLN A 175 4.17 -11.21 -3.40
C GLN A 175 4.40 -12.43 -4.30
N THR A 176 5.13 -12.25 -5.39
CA THR A 176 5.42 -13.27 -6.40
C THR A 176 6.38 -14.34 -5.85
N VAL A 177 7.49 -13.91 -5.24
CA VAL A 177 8.57 -14.81 -4.77
C VAL A 177 8.19 -15.49 -3.45
N GLY A 178 7.29 -14.89 -2.65
CA GLY A 178 6.92 -15.41 -1.32
C GLY A 178 6.54 -16.89 -1.31
N PRO A 179 5.46 -17.30 -1.99
CA PRO A 179 5.00 -18.68 -1.94
C PRO A 179 6.02 -19.70 -2.49
N PRO A 180 6.66 -19.52 -3.68
CA PRO A 180 7.64 -20.49 -4.17
C PRO A 180 8.89 -20.56 -3.28
N LEU A 181 9.40 -19.43 -2.79
CA LEU A 181 10.53 -19.42 -1.87
C LEU A 181 10.19 -20.14 -0.56
N GLY A 182 9.01 -19.83 0.00
CA GLY A 182 8.51 -20.48 1.21
C GLY A 182 8.36 -22.00 1.03
N GLY A 183 7.78 -22.44 -0.08
CA GLY A 183 7.64 -23.84 -0.41
C GLY A 183 8.97 -24.57 -0.58
N LEU A 184 9.90 -23.97 -1.35
CA LEU A 184 11.24 -24.52 -1.59
C LEU A 184 12.05 -24.65 -0.30
N VAL A 185 12.14 -23.58 0.50
CA VAL A 185 12.90 -23.60 1.76
C VAL A 185 12.27 -24.58 2.75
N ALA A 186 10.93 -24.60 2.87
CA ALA A 186 10.25 -25.49 3.81
C ALA A 186 10.43 -26.98 3.45
N SER A 187 10.49 -27.31 2.16
CA SER A 187 10.67 -28.69 1.71
C SER A 187 12.14 -29.16 1.80
N SER A 188 13.11 -28.26 1.68
CA SER A 188 14.55 -28.58 1.68
C SER A 188 15.17 -28.61 3.07
N VAL A 189 14.94 -27.56 3.88
CA VAL A 189 15.57 -27.38 5.20
C VAL A 189 14.58 -27.22 6.34
N GLY A 190 13.29 -27.19 6.05
CA GLY A 190 12.21 -27.08 7.03
C GLY A 190 11.56 -25.71 7.10
N TRP A 191 10.27 -25.69 7.50
CA TRP A 191 9.45 -24.48 7.49
C TRP A 191 9.97 -23.35 8.41
N ARG A 192 10.72 -23.69 9.44
CA ARG A 192 11.30 -22.69 10.37
C ARG A 192 12.30 -21.78 9.70
N PHE A 193 12.98 -22.24 8.68
CA PHE A 193 13.99 -21.49 7.92
C PHE A 193 13.42 -20.55 6.85
N VAL A 194 12.09 -20.58 6.61
CA VAL A 194 11.44 -19.72 5.58
C VAL A 194 11.59 -18.23 5.88
N PHE A 195 11.84 -17.88 7.13
CA PHE A 195 12.02 -16.49 7.57
C PHE A 195 13.46 -15.96 7.37
N VAL A 196 14.44 -16.84 7.23
CA VAL A 196 15.88 -16.46 7.14
C VAL A 196 16.17 -15.53 5.97
N PRO A 197 15.69 -15.76 4.73
CA PRO A 197 15.91 -14.85 3.62
C PRO A 197 15.37 -13.45 3.89
N ALA A 198 14.20 -13.36 4.52
CA ALA A 198 13.58 -12.09 4.89
C ALA A 198 14.40 -11.33 5.95
N ILE A 199 14.95 -12.05 6.94
CA ILE A 199 15.83 -11.47 7.96
C ILE A 199 17.09 -10.90 7.32
N ALA A 200 17.76 -11.67 6.47
CA ALA A 200 19.00 -11.24 5.81
C ALA A 200 18.80 -9.96 4.97
N VAL A 201 17.79 -9.94 4.11
CA VAL A 201 17.46 -8.77 3.28
C VAL A 201 16.99 -7.61 4.14
N GLY A 202 16.23 -7.87 5.21
CA GLY A 202 15.76 -6.86 6.14
C GLY A 202 16.89 -6.15 6.88
N LEU A 203 17.89 -6.88 7.35
CA LEU A 203 19.09 -6.29 7.97
C LEU A 203 19.86 -5.38 7.00
N VAL A 204 20.02 -5.81 5.75
CA VAL A 204 20.64 -4.98 4.69
C VAL A 204 19.81 -3.72 4.43
N ALA A 205 18.48 -3.84 4.38
CA ALA A 205 17.58 -2.70 4.19
C ALA A 205 17.66 -1.70 5.35
N ALA A 206 17.66 -2.19 6.60
CA ALA A 206 17.76 -1.34 7.79
C ALA A 206 19.11 -0.64 7.87
N ALA A 207 20.21 -1.38 7.66
CA ALA A 207 21.57 -0.83 7.66
C ALA A 207 21.76 0.21 6.55
N GLY A 208 21.34 -0.11 5.31
CA GLY A 208 21.46 0.78 4.16
C GLY A 208 20.65 2.08 4.33
N ALA A 209 19.38 1.99 4.77
CA ALA A 209 18.59 3.17 5.03
C ALA A 209 19.10 3.98 6.23
N GLY A 210 19.58 3.31 7.27
CA GLY A 210 20.15 3.94 8.47
C GLY A 210 21.40 4.76 8.14
N ALA A 211 22.33 4.18 7.40
CA ALA A 211 23.60 4.78 7.04
C ALA A 211 23.51 5.88 5.97
N ASP A 212 22.57 5.77 5.01
CA ASP A 212 22.47 6.73 3.92
C ASP A 212 21.90 8.09 4.38
N ARG A 213 22.77 9.11 4.43
CA ARG A 213 22.40 10.49 4.80
C ARG A 213 21.48 11.16 3.79
N ARG A 214 21.34 10.64 2.57
CA ARG A 214 20.42 11.15 1.54
C ARG A 214 18.97 10.75 1.80
N VAL A 215 18.73 9.73 2.63
CA VAL A 215 17.40 9.40 3.12
C VAL A 215 17.05 10.40 4.23
N PRO A 216 16.01 11.24 4.07
CA PRO A 216 15.68 12.29 5.03
C PRO A 216 15.39 11.72 6.43
N GLY A 217 16.09 12.23 7.43
CA GLY A 217 15.98 11.79 8.84
C GLY A 217 15.46 12.88 9.78
N GLY A 218 14.73 13.87 9.24
CA GLY A 218 14.22 14.99 10.02
C GLY A 218 13.29 14.58 11.17
N PRO A 219 13.16 15.45 12.22
CA PRO A 219 12.17 15.24 13.27
C PRO A 219 10.77 15.32 12.69
N GLY A 220 9.87 14.45 13.16
CA GLY A 220 8.47 14.51 12.79
C GLY A 220 7.73 15.70 13.42
N HIS A 221 6.53 15.93 12.97
CA HIS A 221 5.65 16.97 13.52
C HIS A 221 5.04 16.51 14.84
N ARG A 222 5.11 17.35 15.88
CA ARG A 222 4.48 17.08 17.18
C ARG A 222 2.97 17.29 17.08
N SER A 223 2.22 16.34 16.53
CA SER A 223 0.77 16.32 16.60
C SER A 223 0.29 15.49 17.79
N ARG A 224 -0.79 15.91 18.45
CA ARG A 224 -1.43 15.11 19.50
C ARG A 224 -2.21 13.98 18.84
N LEU A 225 -2.16 12.78 19.45
CA LEU A 225 -2.99 11.66 19.01
C LEU A 225 -4.44 11.91 19.45
N GLU A 226 -5.32 12.03 18.52
CA GLU A 226 -6.76 11.97 18.82
C GLU A 226 -7.16 10.50 18.98
N VAL A 227 -7.14 10.06 20.24
CA VAL A 227 -7.26 8.63 20.62
C VAL A 227 -8.59 8.04 20.15
N ARG A 228 -9.70 8.79 20.27
CA ARG A 228 -11.03 8.30 19.88
C ARG A 228 -11.11 7.98 18.39
N GLY A 229 -10.67 8.88 17.54
CA GLY A 229 -10.70 8.64 16.11
C GLY A 229 -9.71 7.60 15.64
N ALA A 230 -8.53 7.55 16.26
CA ALA A 230 -7.57 6.48 16.02
C ALA A 230 -8.15 5.11 16.39
N ALA A 231 -8.79 5.00 17.57
CA ALA A 231 -9.44 3.78 18.03
C ALA A 231 -10.60 3.36 17.11
N LEU A 232 -11.49 4.30 16.75
CA LEU A 232 -12.62 4.02 15.86
C LEU A 232 -12.17 3.58 14.46
N LEU A 233 -11.14 4.22 13.90
CA LEU A 233 -10.61 3.82 12.61
C LEU A 233 -9.95 2.44 12.67
N THR A 234 -9.10 2.23 13.66
CA THR A 234 -8.35 0.97 13.84
C THR A 234 -9.29 -0.20 14.13
N ALA A 235 -10.21 -0.03 15.07
CA ALA A 235 -11.22 -1.03 15.39
C ALA A 235 -12.16 -1.27 14.20
N GLY A 236 -12.66 -0.20 13.57
CA GLY A 236 -13.59 -0.31 12.45
C GLY A 236 -12.99 -1.04 11.25
N THR A 237 -11.81 -0.61 10.79
CA THR A 237 -11.12 -1.29 9.68
C THR A 237 -10.70 -2.70 10.06
N GLY A 238 -10.21 -2.90 11.31
CA GLY A 238 -9.80 -4.20 11.81
C GLY A 238 -10.94 -5.20 11.86
N LEU A 239 -12.09 -4.81 12.39
CA LEU A 239 -13.27 -5.68 12.48
C LEU A 239 -13.85 -6.03 11.11
N VAL A 240 -13.89 -5.07 10.16
CA VAL A 240 -14.33 -5.34 8.78
C VAL A 240 -13.39 -6.32 8.09
N ILE A 241 -12.08 -6.12 8.20
CA ILE A 241 -11.10 -7.02 7.57
C ILE A 241 -11.10 -8.38 8.27
N ALA A 242 -11.18 -8.41 9.61
CA ALA A 242 -11.27 -9.65 10.38
C ALA A 242 -12.51 -10.46 10.01
N SER A 243 -13.68 -9.80 9.92
CA SER A 243 -14.91 -10.47 9.50
C SER A 243 -14.76 -11.15 8.13
N ALA A 244 -14.18 -10.42 7.16
CA ALA A 244 -13.93 -10.94 5.83
C ALA A 244 -12.96 -12.14 5.82
N MET A 245 -11.87 -12.06 6.59
CA MET A 245 -10.86 -13.13 6.66
C MET A 245 -11.34 -14.35 7.45
N LEU A 246 -12.31 -14.18 8.36
CA LEU A 246 -12.87 -15.28 9.15
C LEU A 246 -14.00 -16.04 8.44
N VAL A 247 -14.57 -15.51 7.36
CA VAL A 247 -15.63 -16.19 6.58
C VAL A 247 -15.29 -17.67 6.28
N PRO A 248 -14.10 -18.03 5.77
CA PRO A 248 -13.77 -19.42 5.46
C PRO A 248 -13.42 -20.27 6.69
N ILE A 249 -13.24 -19.68 7.86
CA ILE A 249 -12.73 -20.33 9.08
C ILE A 249 -13.85 -20.56 10.09
N VAL A 250 -14.72 -19.55 10.24
CA VAL A 250 -15.80 -19.55 11.25
C VAL A 250 -17.12 -19.90 10.57
N HIS A 251 -17.67 -21.07 10.90
CA HIS A 251 -18.94 -21.54 10.35
C HIS A 251 -20.17 -20.86 10.97
N VAL A 252 -20.01 -19.91 11.88
CA VAL A 252 -21.09 -19.18 12.54
C VAL A 252 -21.28 -17.83 11.82
N ALA A 253 -22.17 -17.79 10.86
CA ALA A 253 -22.46 -16.60 10.05
C ALA A 253 -22.83 -15.36 10.88
N SER A 254 -23.50 -15.53 12.03
CA SER A 254 -23.86 -14.44 12.93
C SER A 254 -22.62 -13.75 13.54
N VAL A 255 -21.58 -14.47 13.89
CA VAL A 255 -20.34 -13.88 14.43
C VAL A 255 -19.67 -12.99 13.37
N VAL A 256 -19.57 -13.47 12.14
CA VAL A 256 -18.99 -12.72 11.02
C VAL A 256 -19.83 -11.47 10.73
N ALA A 257 -21.18 -11.59 10.73
CA ALA A 257 -22.08 -10.47 10.51
C ALA A 257 -21.99 -9.41 11.62
N ILE A 258 -21.92 -9.83 12.89
CA ILE A 258 -21.78 -8.93 14.04
C ILE A 258 -20.44 -8.16 13.95
N LEU A 259 -19.32 -8.86 13.68
CA LEU A 259 -18.02 -8.20 13.53
C LEU A 259 -18.04 -7.17 12.39
N ALA A 260 -18.62 -7.52 11.24
CA ALA A 260 -18.79 -6.60 10.12
C ALA A 260 -19.66 -5.39 10.50
N ALA A 261 -20.82 -5.61 11.14
CA ALA A 261 -21.75 -4.56 11.54
C ALA A 261 -21.10 -3.60 12.57
N VAL A 262 -20.43 -4.13 13.59
CA VAL A 262 -19.71 -3.32 14.59
C VAL A 262 -18.58 -2.53 13.92
N GLY A 263 -17.83 -3.15 13.01
CA GLY A 263 -16.78 -2.47 12.27
C GLY A 263 -17.31 -1.32 11.41
N VAL A 264 -18.41 -1.54 10.68
CA VAL A 264 -19.09 -0.50 9.90
C VAL A 264 -19.62 0.60 10.81
N ALA A 265 -20.23 0.26 11.95
CA ALA A 265 -20.71 1.24 12.93
C ALA A 265 -19.57 2.11 13.48
N CYS A 266 -18.40 1.55 13.79
CA CYS A 266 -17.21 2.31 14.19
C CYS A 266 -16.78 3.30 13.11
N LEU A 267 -16.75 2.87 11.83
CA LEU A 267 -16.40 3.74 10.71
C LEU A 267 -17.45 4.82 10.46
N ALA A 268 -18.73 4.50 10.64
CA ALA A 268 -19.82 5.46 10.56
C ALA A 268 -19.73 6.51 11.69
N LEU A 269 -19.50 6.08 12.93
CA LEU A 269 -19.24 6.99 14.06
C LEU A 269 -18.02 7.89 13.81
N LEU A 270 -16.99 7.35 13.18
CA LEU A 270 -15.84 8.13 12.75
C LEU A 270 -16.23 9.19 11.71
N ALA A 271 -17.04 8.84 10.72
CA ALA A 271 -17.42 9.73 9.62
C ALA A 271 -18.39 10.83 10.07
N PHE A 272 -19.39 10.48 10.89
CA PHE A 272 -20.50 11.37 11.26
C PHE A 272 -20.32 12.06 12.62
N GLY A 273 -19.53 11.48 13.54
CA GLY A 273 -19.37 11.97 14.91
C GLY A 273 -18.39 13.15 15.12
N ARG A 274 -17.82 13.74 14.05
CA ARG A 274 -16.63 14.61 14.14
C ARG A 274 -16.87 16.08 13.82
N ARG A 275 -17.93 16.68 14.27
CA ARG A 275 -18.20 18.10 13.93
C ARG A 275 -17.32 19.12 14.66
N GLU A 276 -16.62 18.76 15.77
CA GLU A 276 -16.01 19.75 16.68
C GLU A 276 -14.55 19.45 17.12
N VAL A 277 -13.86 18.47 16.51
CA VAL A 277 -12.48 18.15 16.95
C VAL A 277 -11.45 19.07 16.28
N ARG A 278 -10.71 19.83 17.10
CA ARG A 278 -9.66 20.79 16.62
C ARG A 278 -8.55 20.13 15.80
N GLU A 279 -8.13 18.91 16.17
CA GLU A 279 -7.11 18.14 15.46
C GLU A 279 -7.57 16.69 15.26
N PRO A 280 -8.42 16.40 14.24
CA PRO A 280 -8.92 15.06 14.01
C PRO A 280 -7.79 14.11 13.59
N PHE A 281 -7.87 12.81 13.96
CA PHE A 281 -6.89 11.79 13.57
C PHE A 281 -6.78 11.65 12.04
N VAL A 282 -7.92 11.63 11.36
CA VAL A 282 -8.00 11.74 9.90
C VAL A 282 -8.56 13.10 9.55
N ASP A 283 -7.84 13.88 8.76
CA ASP A 283 -8.30 15.17 8.30
C ASP A 283 -9.56 14.99 7.43
N PRO A 284 -10.71 15.62 7.77
CA PRO A 284 -11.91 15.55 6.96
C PRO A 284 -11.74 16.08 5.53
N GLN A 285 -10.77 16.97 5.30
CA GLN A 285 -10.44 17.48 3.97
C GLN A 285 -9.93 16.35 3.06
N LEU A 286 -9.28 15.33 3.63
CA LEU A 286 -8.79 14.19 2.87
C LEU A 286 -9.93 13.42 2.17
N TRP A 287 -11.09 13.30 2.83
CA TRP A 287 -12.28 12.68 2.24
C TRP A 287 -12.97 13.55 1.20
N ARG A 288 -12.75 14.86 1.24
CA ARG A 288 -13.27 15.82 0.25
C ARG A 288 -12.33 15.99 -0.92
N GLU A 289 -11.08 15.50 -0.81
CA GLU A 289 -10.10 15.61 -1.88
C GLU A 289 -10.33 14.53 -2.95
N PRO A 290 -10.79 14.91 -4.16
CA PRO A 290 -11.17 13.95 -5.19
C PRO A 290 -10.00 13.05 -5.62
N SER A 291 -8.78 13.57 -5.58
CA SER A 291 -7.57 12.82 -5.96
C SER A 291 -7.28 11.66 -5.01
N PHE A 292 -7.40 11.89 -3.69
CA PHE A 292 -7.22 10.87 -2.66
C PHE A 292 -8.31 9.80 -2.74
N LEU A 293 -9.56 10.23 -2.81
CA LEU A 293 -10.70 9.31 -2.86
C LEU A 293 -10.66 8.41 -4.09
N ARG A 294 -10.42 9.00 -5.28
CA ARG A 294 -10.25 8.24 -6.52
C ARG A 294 -9.12 7.23 -6.44
N SER A 295 -7.96 7.65 -5.90
CA SER A 295 -6.79 6.78 -5.77
C SER A 295 -7.05 5.63 -4.81
N SER A 296 -7.73 5.90 -3.69
CA SER A 296 -8.06 4.89 -2.67
C SER A 296 -9.11 3.90 -3.18
N LEU A 297 -10.15 4.37 -3.87
CA LEU A 297 -11.18 3.51 -4.47
C LEU A 297 -10.61 2.65 -5.61
N ALA A 298 -9.78 3.23 -6.46
CA ALA A 298 -9.11 2.48 -7.53
C ALA A 298 -8.18 1.40 -6.97
N ALA A 299 -7.42 1.74 -5.94
CA ALA A 299 -6.52 0.80 -5.28
C ALA A 299 -7.27 -0.31 -4.50
N PHE A 300 -8.41 0.03 -3.90
CA PHE A 300 -9.33 -0.96 -3.29
C PHE A 300 -9.87 -1.93 -4.34
N ALA A 301 -10.43 -1.40 -5.45
CA ALA A 301 -10.98 -2.22 -6.54
C ALA A 301 -9.92 -3.14 -7.16
N GLN A 302 -8.73 -2.60 -7.43
CA GLN A 302 -7.60 -3.36 -7.95
C GLN A 302 -7.17 -4.49 -7.01
N MET A 303 -7.11 -4.23 -5.70
CA MET A 303 -6.75 -5.25 -4.72
C MET A 303 -7.87 -6.26 -4.48
N PHE A 304 -9.13 -5.86 -4.63
CA PHE A 304 -10.28 -6.77 -4.61
C PHE A 304 -10.18 -7.78 -5.77
N CYS A 305 -9.93 -7.32 -6.99
CA CYS A 305 -9.69 -8.19 -8.14
C CYS A 305 -8.50 -9.14 -7.89
N LEU A 306 -7.38 -8.60 -7.40
CA LEU A 306 -6.19 -9.40 -7.09
C LEU A 306 -6.50 -10.50 -6.06
N GLY A 307 -7.17 -10.17 -4.96
CA GLY A 307 -7.56 -11.11 -3.92
C GLY A 307 -8.52 -12.19 -4.43
N THR A 308 -9.49 -11.79 -5.26
CA THR A 308 -10.42 -12.71 -5.94
C THR A 308 -9.67 -13.67 -6.86
N THR A 309 -8.85 -13.16 -7.76
CA THR A 309 -8.18 -13.95 -8.81
C THR A 309 -7.14 -14.89 -8.22
N LEU A 310 -6.31 -14.43 -7.27
CA LEU A 310 -5.30 -15.28 -6.62
C LEU A 310 -5.89 -16.44 -5.81
N LEU A 311 -7.14 -16.34 -5.36
CA LEU A 311 -7.82 -17.43 -4.64
C LEU A 311 -8.68 -18.28 -5.58
N ALA A 312 -9.45 -17.66 -6.48
CA ALA A 312 -10.41 -18.36 -7.32
C ALA A 312 -9.74 -19.22 -8.40
N VAL A 313 -8.68 -18.70 -9.07
CA VAL A 313 -8.06 -19.41 -10.21
C VAL A 313 -7.41 -20.73 -9.80
N PRO A 314 -6.55 -20.81 -8.76
CA PRO A 314 -5.96 -22.08 -8.38
C PRO A 314 -7.00 -23.10 -7.89
N LEU A 315 -8.06 -22.63 -7.20
CA LEU A 315 -9.17 -23.50 -6.79
C LEU A 315 -9.98 -24.02 -7.98
N TYR A 316 -10.21 -23.19 -8.99
CA TYR A 316 -10.87 -23.60 -10.24
C TYR A 316 -10.05 -24.66 -10.96
N LEU A 317 -8.76 -24.45 -11.17
CA LEU A 317 -7.87 -25.36 -11.89
C LEU A 317 -7.70 -26.72 -11.19
N THR A 318 -7.64 -26.72 -9.85
CA THR A 318 -7.46 -27.96 -9.08
C THR A 318 -8.76 -28.73 -8.90
N ARG A 319 -9.91 -28.07 -8.73
CA ARG A 319 -11.21 -28.73 -8.59
C ARG A 319 -11.75 -29.31 -9.90
N SER A 320 -11.47 -28.68 -11.04
CA SER A 320 -11.82 -29.21 -12.35
C SER A 320 -11.00 -30.45 -12.72
N GLY A 321 -10.05 -30.87 -11.88
CA GLY A 321 -9.14 -31.98 -12.16
C GLY A 321 -8.15 -31.74 -13.29
N SER A 322 -8.13 -30.52 -13.84
CA SER A 322 -7.36 -30.19 -15.04
C SER A 322 -5.86 -30.09 -14.77
N LEU A 323 -5.46 -29.69 -13.56
CA LEU A 323 -4.06 -29.52 -13.20
C LEU A 323 -3.74 -29.94 -11.75
N ALA A 324 -2.53 -30.48 -11.57
CA ALA A 324 -1.98 -30.65 -10.23
C ALA A 324 -1.80 -29.29 -9.51
N PRO A 325 -1.86 -29.23 -8.17
CA PRO A 325 -1.74 -27.96 -7.42
C PRO A 325 -0.48 -27.15 -7.74
N ALA A 326 0.65 -27.81 -7.97
CA ALA A 326 1.90 -27.16 -8.34
C ALA A 326 1.80 -26.47 -9.72
N SER A 327 1.24 -27.13 -10.72
CA SER A 327 1.03 -26.59 -12.06
C SER A 327 0.01 -25.44 -12.05
N ALA A 328 -1.07 -25.56 -11.27
CA ALA A 328 -2.04 -24.49 -11.08
C ALA A 328 -1.39 -23.24 -10.45
N GLY A 329 -0.47 -23.43 -9.49
CA GLY A 329 0.32 -22.35 -8.90
C GLY A 329 1.20 -21.63 -9.94
N LEU A 330 1.85 -22.39 -10.84
CA LEU A 330 2.67 -21.81 -11.92
C LEU A 330 1.84 -20.98 -12.91
N VAL A 331 0.64 -21.43 -13.24
CA VAL A 331 -0.29 -20.67 -14.10
C VAL A 331 -0.65 -19.34 -13.45
N VAL A 332 -1.04 -19.34 -12.18
CA VAL A 332 -1.41 -18.14 -11.44
C VAL A 332 -0.23 -17.17 -11.27
N PHE A 333 1.00 -17.70 -11.24
CA PHE A 333 2.22 -16.93 -11.11
C PHE A 333 2.43 -15.95 -12.26
N SER A 334 1.85 -16.18 -13.43
CA SER A 334 1.89 -15.25 -14.58
C SER A 334 1.37 -13.86 -14.25
N LEU A 335 0.33 -13.74 -13.41
CA LEU A 335 -0.27 -12.46 -13.01
C LEU A 335 0.72 -11.57 -12.20
N PRO A 336 1.24 -12.00 -11.03
CA PRO A 336 2.14 -11.17 -10.25
C PRO A 336 3.50 -10.95 -10.94
N VAL A 337 3.97 -11.86 -11.81
CA VAL A 337 5.16 -11.63 -12.65
C VAL A 337 4.91 -10.45 -13.59
N THR A 338 3.80 -10.47 -14.33
CA THR A 338 3.46 -9.39 -15.26
C THR A 338 3.29 -8.06 -14.52
N MET A 339 2.59 -8.05 -13.39
CA MET A 339 2.44 -6.88 -12.54
C MET A 339 3.81 -6.30 -12.14
N THR A 340 4.75 -7.15 -11.71
CA THR A 340 6.08 -6.75 -11.27
C THR A 340 6.90 -6.16 -12.40
N LEU A 341 6.94 -6.82 -13.55
CA LEU A 341 7.71 -6.39 -14.71
C LEU A 341 7.18 -5.08 -15.32
N LEU A 342 5.86 -4.89 -15.34
CA LEU A 342 5.23 -3.73 -15.96
C LEU A 342 5.03 -2.53 -15.02
N ALA A 343 5.19 -2.69 -13.71
CA ALA A 343 5.02 -1.59 -12.75
C ALA A 343 5.96 -0.38 -13.02
N PRO A 344 7.26 -0.54 -13.36
CA PRO A 344 8.10 0.60 -13.73
C PRO A 344 7.64 1.29 -15.02
N VAL A 345 7.15 0.51 -16.01
CA VAL A 345 6.61 1.04 -17.28
C VAL A 345 5.36 1.86 -17.00
N ALA A 346 4.45 1.38 -16.13
CA ALA A 346 3.29 2.12 -15.68
C ALA A 346 3.66 3.45 -14.99
N GLY A 347 4.77 3.47 -14.23
CA GLY A 347 5.32 4.68 -13.63
C GLY A 347 5.74 5.73 -14.69
N VAL A 348 6.47 5.30 -15.70
CA VAL A 348 6.88 6.18 -16.81
C VAL A 348 5.66 6.65 -17.62
N ALA A 349 4.72 5.76 -17.91
CA ALA A 349 3.48 6.12 -18.60
C ALA A 349 2.68 7.17 -17.82
N ALA A 350 2.58 7.04 -16.49
CA ALA A 350 1.90 8.00 -15.64
C ALA A 350 2.57 9.39 -15.64
N GLU A 351 3.90 9.46 -15.79
CA GLU A 351 4.63 10.73 -15.92
C GLU A 351 4.37 11.40 -17.29
N ARG A 352 4.34 10.61 -18.37
CA ARG A 352 4.21 11.12 -19.75
C ARG A 352 2.77 11.47 -20.14
N VAL A 353 1.85 10.56 -19.90
CA VAL A 353 0.45 10.65 -20.39
C VAL A 353 -0.47 11.26 -19.32
N GLY A 354 -0.04 11.20 -18.06
CA GLY A 354 -0.79 11.68 -16.91
C GLY A 354 -1.39 10.53 -16.09
N PRO A 355 -1.31 10.63 -14.75
CA PRO A 355 -1.67 9.52 -13.86
C PRO A 355 -3.14 9.12 -13.93
N ARG A 356 -4.05 10.07 -14.15
CA ARG A 356 -5.50 9.81 -14.27
C ARG A 356 -5.86 8.99 -15.51
N ARG A 357 -5.21 9.26 -16.64
CA ARG A 357 -5.45 8.50 -17.89
C ARG A 357 -4.95 7.07 -17.76
N VAL A 358 -3.74 6.89 -17.19
CA VAL A 358 -3.16 5.56 -16.94
C VAL A 358 -3.99 4.77 -15.94
N LEU A 359 -4.50 5.42 -14.89
CA LEU A 359 -5.39 4.80 -13.90
C LEU A 359 -6.68 4.29 -14.54
N ARG A 360 -7.30 5.08 -15.42
CA ARG A 360 -8.51 4.69 -16.16
C ARG A 360 -8.27 3.52 -17.11
N SER A 361 -7.20 3.59 -17.90
CA SER A 361 -6.85 2.49 -18.82
C SER A 361 -6.57 1.20 -18.02
N GLY A 362 -5.87 1.31 -16.89
CA GLY A 362 -5.58 0.16 -16.03
C GLY A 362 -6.84 -0.49 -15.45
N LEU A 363 -7.80 0.29 -14.95
CA LEU A 363 -9.08 -0.23 -14.44
C LEU A 363 -9.94 -0.83 -15.56
N GLY A 364 -9.95 -0.22 -16.75
CA GLY A 364 -10.64 -0.76 -17.92
C GLY A 364 -10.05 -2.11 -18.35
N VAL A 365 -8.72 -2.19 -18.47
CA VAL A 365 -8.01 -3.43 -18.80
C VAL A 365 -8.27 -4.52 -17.74
N LEU A 366 -8.26 -4.14 -16.46
CA LEU A 366 -8.54 -5.07 -15.37
C LEU A 366 -9.98 -5.59 -15.41
N ALA A 367 -10.96 -4.72 -15.66
CA ALA A 367 -12.36 -5.13 -15.79
C ALA A 367 -12.56 -6.11 -16.96
N LEU A 368 -11.92 -5.85 -18.10
CA LEU A 368 -11.97 -6.75 -19.26
C LEU A 368 -11.31 -8.10 -18.97
N ALA A 369 -10.17 -8.10 -18.26
CA ALA A 369 -9.49 -9.33 -17.87
C ALA A 369 -10.36 -10.19 -16.92
N GLU A 370 -11.01 -9.56 -15.94
CA GLU A 370 -11.92 -10.27 -15.02
C GLU A 370 -13.17 -10.82 -15.75
N LEU A 371 -13.69 -10.08 -16.75
CA LEU A 371 -14.78 -10.59 -17.59
C LEU A 371 -14.33 -11.78 -18.46
N ALA A 372 -13.11 -11.75 -18.98
CA ALA A 372 -12.54 -12.88 -19.72
C ALA A 372 -12.39 -14.11 -18.81
N LEU A 373 -11.88 -13.92 -17.58
CA LEU A 373 -11.83 -15.01 -16.57
C LEU A 373 -13.23 -15.53 -16.22
N ALA A 374 -14.23 -14.64 -16.13
CA ALA A 374 -15.62 -15.05 -15.88
C ALA A 374 -16.20 -15.87 -17.04
N ALA A 375 -15.88 -15.53 -18.30
CA ALA A 375 -16.31 -16.29 -19.46
C ALA A 375 -15.66 -17.69 -19.48
N LEU A 376 -14.36 -17.77 -19.24
CA LEU A 376 -13.60 -19.01 -19.19
C LEU A 376 -14.06 -19.94 -18.05
N ALA A 377 -14.42 -19.38 -16.89
CA ALA A 377 -14.94 -20.17 -15.77
C ALA A 377 -16.32 -20.83 -16.03
N GLY A 378 -16.97 -20.49 -17.13
CA GLY A 378 -18.26 -21.08 -17.58
C GLY A 378 -18.16 -21.95 -18.84
N SER A 379 -16.97 -22.11 -19.41
CA SER A 379 -16.72 -22.84 -20.65
C SER A 379 -15.74 -24.01 -20.45
N THR A 380 -15.45 -24.74 -21.54
CA THR A 380 -14.34 -25.72 -21.55
C THR A 380 -13.03 -24.98 -21.27
N LEU A 381 -12.19 -25.57 -20.41
CA LEU A 381 -10.94 -24.94 -19.96
C LEU A 381 -9.95 -24.80 -21.13
N GLU A 382 -9.72 -23.56 -21.57
CA GLU A 382 -8.66 -23.21 -22.50
C GLU A 382 -7.49 -22.57 -21.74
N LEU A 383 -6.51 -23.39 -21.36
CA LEU A 383 -5.37 -22.98 -20.54
C LEU A 383 -4.57 -21.79 -21.14
N PRO A 384 -4.27 -21.73 -22.46
CA PRO A 384 -3.58 -20.59 -23.03
C PRO A 384 -4.36 -19.28 -22.85
N LEU A 385 -5.67 -19.31 -23.05
CA LEU A 385 -6.52 -18.10 -22.95
C LEU A 385 -6.64 -17.65 -21.48
N LEU A 386 -6.65 -18.59 -20.55
CA LEU A 386 -6.62 -18.30 -19.11
C LEU A 386 -5.29 -17.61 -18.71
N VAL A 387 -4.14 -18.11 -19.20
CA VAL A 387 -2.83 -17.48 -18.98
C VAL A 387 -2.79 -16.07 -19.57
N VAL A 388 -3.28 -15.88 -20.79
CA VAL A 388 -3.39 -14.56 -21.42
C VAL A 388 -4.25 -13.62 -20.57
N SER A 389 -5.40 -14.09 -20.08
CA SER A 389 -6.27 -13.29 -19.21
C SER A 389 -5.59 -12.88 -17.91
N LEU A 390 -4.79 -13.78 -17.29
CA LEU A 390 -3.99 -13.47 -16.10
C LEU A 390 -2.87 -12.47 -16.38
N VAL A 391 -2.21 -12.56 -17.54
CA VAL A 391 -1.20 -11.57 -17.97
C VAL A 391 -1.86 -10.20 -18.18
N VAL A 392 -3.02 -10.16 -18.82
CA VAL A 392 -3.79 -8.90 -19.03
C VAL A 392 -4.26 -8.34 -17.68
N ALA A 393 -4.69 -9.18 -16.73
CA ALA A 393 -5.02 -8.75 -15.37
C ALA A 393 -3.79 -8.15 -14.67
N GLY A 394 -2.63 -8.80 -14.77
CA GLY A 394 -1.37 -8.29 -14.23
C GLY A 394 -0.96 -6.93 -14.80
N LEU A 395 -1.14 -6.71 -16.11
CA LEU A 395 -0.97 -5.41 -16.77
C LEU A 395 -1.94 -4.38 -16.18
N GLY A 396 -3.23 -4.70 -16.07
CA GLY A 396 -4.24 -3.82 -15.48
C GLY A 396 -3.86 -3.40 -14.06
N ILE A 397 -3.43 -4.35 -13.23
CA ILE A 397 -2.98 -4.10 -11.86
C ILE A 397 -1.76 -3.16 -11.82
N ALA A 398 -0.75 -3.38 -12.67
CA ALA A 398 0.42 -2.51 -12.76
C ALA A 398 0.06 -1.07 -13.12
N LEU A 399 -0.85 -0.89 -14.10
CA LEU A 399 -1.34 0.40 -14.56
C LEU A 399 -2.19 1.14 -13.49
N VAL A 400 -2.81 0.43 -12.56
CA VAL A 400 -3.57 1.03 -11.45
C VAL A 400 -2.68 1.36 -10.26
N GLN A 401 -1.84 0.42 -9.82
CA GLN A 401 -1.11 0.51 -8.56
C GLN A 401 -0.20 1.74 -8.46
N THR A 402 0.59 1.98 -9.50
CA THR A 402 1.57 3.09 -9.52
C THR A 402 0.90 4.47 -9.53
N PRO A 403 -0.06 4.79 -10.42
CA PRO A 403 -0.71 6.10 -10.42
C PRO A 403 -1.64 6.30 -9.22
N ALA A 404 -2.25 5.24 -8.66
CA ALA A 404 -3.02 5.33 -7.42
C ALA A 404 -2.13 5.72 -6.24
N ALA A 405 -0.96 5.08 -6.10
CA ALA A 405 0.03 5.46 -5.10
C ALA A 405 0.50 6.91 -5.28
N ALA A 406 0.78 7.34 -6.52
CA ALA A 406 1.15 8.71 -6.81
C ALA A 406 0.03 9.72 -6.48
N GLY A 407 -1.23 9.36 -6.73
CA GLY A 407 -2.39 10.17 -6.36
C GLY A 407 -2.53 10.32 -4.84
N ALA A 408 -2.42 9.23 -4.10
CA ALA A 408 -2.47 9.25 -2.64
C ALA A 408 -1.34 10.08 -2.01
N THR A 409 -0.14 10.06 -2.58
CA THR A 409 1.01 10.85 -2.09
C THR A 409 0.89 12.35 -2.38
N ARG A 410 0.15 12.76 -3.40
CA ARG A 410 -0.08 14.19 -3.72
C ARG A 410 -1.12 14.84 -2.83
N SER A 411 -2.11 14.06 -2.41
CA SER A 411 -3.30 14.54 -1.70
C SER A 411 -3.11 14.67 -0.20
N ALA A 412 -2.03 14.16 0.35
CA ALA A 412 -1.80 14.16 1.80
C ALA A 412 -1.30 15.53 2.27
N VAL A 413 -2.16 16.54 2.27
CA VAL A 413 -1.87 17.86 2.82
C VAL A 413 -1.81 17.74 4.36
N GLY A 414 -0.70 18.13 4.95
CA GLY A 414 -0.49 18.27 6.40
C GLY A 414 -0.14 16.99 7.16
N ARG A 415 -0.77 15.85 6.92
CA ARG A 415 -0.53 14.56 7.59
C ARG A 415 -0.35 13.42 6.58
N VAL A 416 0.74 13.49 5.84
CA VAL A 416 1.04 12.57 4.73
C VAL A 416 1.06 11.11 5.18
N GLY A 417 1.63 10.81 6.34
CA GLY A 417 1.75 9.43 6.85
C GLY A 417 0.39 8.81 7.19
N THR A 418 -0.48 9.54 7.89
CA THR A 418 -1.84 9.06 8.21
C THR A 418 -2.64 8.80 6.94
N GLY A 419 -2.57 9.70 5.94
CA GLY A 419 -3.22 9.52 4.65
C GLY A 419 -2.70 8.29 3.90
N LEU A 420 -1.39 8.08 3.86
CA LEU A 420 -0.78 6.90 3.24
C LEU A 420 -1.12 5.60 4.00
N GLY A 421 -1.20 5.66 5.34
CA GLY A 421 -1.68 4.56 6.16
C GLY A 421 -3.11 4.16 5.78
N LEU A 422 -4.02 5.14 5.68
CA LEU A 422 -5.42 4.93 5.28
C LEU A 422 -5.54 4.38 3.86
N PHE A 423 -4.79 4.94 2.91
CA PHE A 423 -4.72 4.42 1.54
C PHE A 423 -4.31 2.95 1.49
N ASN A 424 -3.26 2.57 2.23
CA ASN A 424 -2.81 1.17 2.28
C ASN A 424 -3.80 0.27 3.02
N SER A 425 -4.46 0.74 4.10
CA SER A 425 -5.54 -0.01 4.76
C SER A 425 -6.69 -0.30 3.80
N ALA A 426 -7.11 0.68 2.99
CA ALA A 426 -8.13 0.46 1.95
C ALA A 426 -7.70 -0.62 0.94
N ARG A 427 -6.43 -0.63 0.52
CA ARG A 427 -5.88 -1.68 -0.35
C ARG A 427 -6.00 -3.07 0.26
N PHE A 428 -5.55 -3.25 1.50
CA PHE A 428 -5.60 -4.55 2.17
C PHE A 428 -7.04 -4.99 2.47
N ALA A 429 -7.93 -4.04 2.79
CA ALA A 429 -9.37 -4.33 2.90
C ALA A 429 -9.94 -4.85 1.58
N GLY A 430 -9.56 -4.24 0.44
CA GLY A 430 -9.95 -4.73 -0.87
C GLY A 430 -9.54 -6.19 -1.09
N SER A 431 -8.27 -6.52 -0.83
CA SER A 431 -7.76 -7.89 -1.00
C SER A 431 -8.47 -8.90 -0.10
N ALA A 432 -8.70 -8.53 1.17
CA ALA A 432 -9.39 -9.38 2.14
C ALA A 432 -10.86 -9.65 1.72
N LEU A 433 -11.56 -8.59 1.30
CA LEU A 433 -12.94 -8.70 0.83
C LEU A 433 -13.05 -9.48 -0.48
N GLY A 434 -12.08 -9.36 -1.39
CA GLY A 434 -12.02 -10.15 -2.61
C GLY A 434 -11.88 -11.66 -2.32
N GLY A 435 -10.97 -12.02 -1.40
CA GLY A 435 -10.80 -13.39 -0.94
C GLY A 435 -12.05 -13.92 -0.21
N ALA A 436 -12.64 -13.14 0.68
CA ALA A 436 -13.87 -13.49 1.39
C ALA A 436 -15.05 -13.69 0.42
N TRP A 437 -15.17 -12.85 -0.59
CA TRP A 437 -16.19 -13.00 -1.64
C TRP A 437 -16.09 -14.35 -2.35
N VAL A 438 -14.89 -14.78 -2.73
CA VAL A 438 -14.67 -16.11 -3.31
C VAL A 438 -15.12 -17.20 -2.37
N ALA A 439 -14.77 -17.11 -1.08
CA ALA A 439 -15.18 -18.08 -0.07
C ALA A 439 -16.71 -18.18 0.05
N VAL A 440 -17.42 -17.07 0.07
CA VAL A 440 -18.89 -16.99 0.10
C VAL A 440 -19.50 -17.65 -1.15
N VAL A 441 -19.01 -17.30 -2.33
CA VAL A 441 -19.50 -17.85 -3.59
C VAL A 441 -19.32 -19.37 -3.64
N LEU A 442 -18.18 -19.87 -3.20
CA LEU A 442 -17.89 -21.32 -3.21
C LEU A 442 -18.65 -22.11 -2.15
N ALA A 443 -19.04 -21.47 -1.04
CA ALA A 443 -19.84 -22.10 0.00
C ALA A 443 -21.31 -22.34 -0.45
N HIS A 444 -21.89 -21.44 -1.25
CA HIS A 444 -23.29 -21.49 -1.63
C HIS A 444 -23.53 -22.10 -3.02
N ALA A 445 -22.61 -21.92 -3.96
CA ALA A 445 -22.65 -22.56 -5.27
C ALA A 445 -21.24 -22.53 -5.88
N PRO A 446 -20.72 -23.62 -6.48
CA PRO A 446 -19.39 -23.65 -7.08
C PRO A 446 -19.37 -22.89 -8.43
N ARG A 447 -19.86 -21.64 -8.42
CA ARG A 447 -19.96 -20.79 -9.62
C ARG A 447 -18.82 -19.79 -9.65
N TYR A 448 -17.61 -20.20 -9.95
CA TYR A 448 -16.43 -19.34 -10.10
C TYR A 448 -16.69 -18.09 -10.97
N ARG A 449 -17.54 -18.25 -12.01
CA ARG A 449 -17.98 -17.17 -12.89
C ARG A 449 -18.50 -15.96 -12.11
N LEU A 450 -19.32 -16.18 -11.07
CA LEU A 450 -19.88 -15.10 -10.25
C LEU A 450 -18.77 -14.35 -9.46
N GLY A 451 -17.73 -15.06 -9.03
CA GLY A 451 -16.56 -14.46 -8.39
C GLY A 451 -15.92 -13.39 -9.27
N PHE A 452 -15.62 -13.74 -10.50
CA PHE A 452 -14.97 -12.84 -11.46
C PHE A 452 -15.90 -11.74 -11.98
N VAL A 453 -17.21 -11.99 -12.15
CA VAL A 453 -18.19 -10.95 -12.55
C VAL A 453 -18.24 -9.84 -11.51
N VAL A 454 -18.26 -10.17 -10.21
CA VAL A 454 -18.25 -9.15 -9.16
C VAL A 454 -16.90 -8.42 -9.10
N ALA A 455 -15.78 -9.11 -9.35
CA ALA A 455 -14.48 -8.46 -9.47
C ALA A 455 -14.45 -7.47 -10.65
N ALA A 456 -14.98 -7.85 -11.80
CA ALA A 456 -15.12 -6.96 -12.95
C ALA A 456 -16.01 -5.74 -12.62
N ALA A 457 -17.13 -5.95 -11.93
CA ALA A 457 -18.00 -4.87 -11.47
C ALA A 457 -17.29 -3.92 -10.50
N ALA A 458 -16.46 -4.45 -9.59
CA ALA A 458 -15.65 -3.64 -8.67
C ALA A 458 -14.62 -2.79 -9.45
N ALA A 459 -13.94 -3.36 -10.45
CA ALA A 459 -13.01 -2.63 -11.32
C ALA A 459 -13.74 -1.54 -12.13
N ALA A 460 -14.93 -1.84 -12.66
CA ALA A 460 -15.76 -0.88 -13.40
C ALA A 460 -16.26 0.26 -12.49
N ALA A 461 -16.69 -0.05 -11.26
CA ALA A 461 -17.06 0.96 -10.26
C ALA A 461 -15.87 1.86 -9.91
N GLY A 462 -14.68 1.27 -9.72
CA GLY A 462 -13.44 2.01 -9.56
C GLY A 462 -13.14 2.93 -10.75
N LEU A 463 -13.35 2.45 -11.98
CA LEU A 463 -13.19 3.24 -13.21
C LEU A 463 -14.15 4.43 -13.23
N VAL A 464 -15.43 4.21 -12.95
CA VAL A 464 -16.45 5.28 -12.87
C VAL A 464 -16.06 6.32 -11.82
N ALA A 465 -15.60 5.90 -10.64
CA ALA A 465 -15.14 6.80 -9.59
C ALA A 465 -13.99 7.72 -10.05
N THR A 466 -13.17 7.30 -11.02
CA THR A 466 -12.08 8.14 -11.55
C THR A 466 -12.56 9.34 -12.37
N PHE A 467 -13.83 9.38 -12.78
CA PHE A 467 -14.40 10.53 -13.48
C PHE A 467 -14.87 11.64 -12.55
N ALA A 468 -15.07 11.34 -11.27
CA ALA A 468 -15.50 12.31 -10.27
C ALA A 468 -14.40 13.35 -9.97
N GLY A 469 -14.80 14.61 -9.87
CA GLY A 469 -13.99 15.75 -9.44
C GLY A 469 -12.92 16.25 -10.42
N PRO A 470 -12.46 17.49 -10.27
CA PRO A 470 -11.38 18.08 -11.06
C PRO A 470 -10.04 17.42 -10.77
N ASP A 471 -9.08 17.56 -11.69
CA ASP A 471 -7.68 17.29 -11.38
C ASP A 471 -7.14 18.39 -10.46
N SER A 472 -6.40 18.03 -9.41
CA SER A 472 -5.70 19.03 -8.61
C SER A 472 -4.86 19.92 -9.53
N PRO A 473 -4.90 21.27 -9.36
CA PRO A 473 -4.14 22.16 -10.21
C PRO A 473 -2.67 21.69 -10.18
N ARG A 474 -2.08 21.53 -11.36
CA ARG A 474 -0.63 21.42 -11.46
C ARG A 474 -0.12 22.66 -10.77
N THR A 475 0.64 22.56 -9.69
CA THR A 475 1.47 23.65 -9.20
C THR A 475 2.43 23.95 -10.36
N SER A 476 2.01 24.87 -11.21
CA SER A 476 2.86 25.48 -12.23
C SER A 476 3.93 26.23 -11.44
N GLY A 477 5.07 25.54 -11.23
CA GLY A 477 6.23 26.14 -10.67
C GLY A 477 6.52 27.43 -11.43
N SER A 478 6.50 28.54 -10.72
CA SER A 478 7.31 29.72 -10.93
C SER A 478 7.90 29.89 -12.35
N ARG A 479 7.07 30.26 -13.30
CA ARG A 479 7.49 30.89 -14.56
C ARG A 479 6.89 32.28 -14.72
N ALA A 480 6.63 33.00 -13.63
CA ALA A 480 6.10 34.34 -13.69
C ALA A 480 6.82 35.25 -12.71
N ALA A 481 8.14 35.37 -12.82
CA ALA A 481 8.90 36.44 -12.16
C ALA A 481 10.23 36.72 -12.87
N VAL A 482 10.24 36.73 -14.21
CA VAL A 482 11.34 37.31 -14.99
C VAL A 482 10.73 37.86 -16.29
N SER A 483 9.94 38.92 -16.17
CA SER A 483 9.66 39.85 -17.28
C SER A 483 8.81 41.01 -16.76
N THR A 484 9.41 41.94 -16.04
CA THR A 484 9.08 43.39 -16.09
C THR A 484 10.17 44.09 -15.31
N GLY A 485 11.18 44.52 -16.01
CA GLY A 485 12.29 45.35 -15.56
C GLY A 485 13.11 45.68 -16.79
N GLY A 486 12.49 46.44 -17.67
CA GLY A 486 13.17 47.21 -18.70
C GLY A 486 13.07 48.66 -18.39
#